data_b2a250b8bb9e297c713125a66ff46fac
#
_entry.id   b2a250b8bb9e297c713125a66ff46fac
#
_cell.length_a   1.000
_cell.length_b   1.000
_cell.length_c   1.000
_cell.angle_alpha   90.00
_cell.angle_beta   90.00
_cell.angle_gamma   90.00
#
_symmetry.space_group_name_H-M   'P 1'
#
loop_
_entity.id
_entity.type
_entity.pdbx_description
1 polymer ?
#
loop_
_entity_poly.entity_id
_entity_poly.type
_entity_poly.pdbx_seq_one_letter_code
_entity_poly.pdbx_strand_id
1 'polypeptide(L)'
;MTRALVFVIVLATAAHADPDAKATAERYFRAGAKAYAAQNFSAAASDFDEAYKTMPLPEIAFSAAQAYRRLFRVEPRPEYVRRSVELYRVYLDVVKTGGRVGDAADSLGEMERELDRLKLKVEPATASGEHAGHTRLGVNVTISGETTTALREIGDATGEATKGLIATLDGKRIEPYALVDVEAKDHVLTVTADGFIAVEKQAKAVAGQSQLIEVELKPRPAAVAIATEPGAQIAVDGRAVAPSLELPAGKHLLTIAHRGRIPWGRELVLARGETLRVDAPLAMTGRRKAVPWLVGTAGVLAAGAITTTIVALVRDSNASELRASLDAGNQLPKVADDYDHTVASRDHFVTATYLLGGAALAAGATGLLLYLFDEPGIERLHVTPMASPSGAGAVLGGRF
;
A
#
# COMPACT_ATOMS: atom_id res chain seq x y z
N MET A 1 -26.51 45.34 -66.80
CA MET A 1 -26.67 43.91 -66.52
C MET A 1 -25.76 43.56 -65.34
N THR A 2 -26.29 43.69 -64.12
CA THR A 2 -25.56 43.50 -62.84
C THR A 2 -26.01 42.16 -62.25
N ARG A 3 -25.10 41.14 -62.25
CA ARG A 3 -25.37 39.88 -61.63
C ARG A 3 -25.05 39.99 -60.15
N ALA A 4 -26.10 39.95 -59.31
CA ALA A 4 -25.95 39.81 -57.87
C ALA A 4 -25.54 38.36 -57.52
N LEU A 5 -24.36 38.17 -56.89
CA LEU A 5 -23.89 36.94 -56.38
C LEU A 5 -24.47 36.74 -54.94
N VAL A 6 -25.44 35.85 -54.81
CA VAL A 6 -26.02 35.50 -53.53
C VAL A 6 -25.03 34.50 -52.83
N PHE A 7 -24.37 34.97 -51.79
CA PHE A 7 -23.53 34.16 -50.94
C PHE A 7 -24.44 33.45 -49.92
N VAL A 8 -24.70 32.18 -50.11
CA VAL A 8 -25.37 31.34 -49.08
C VAL A 8 -24.33 30.97 -48.05
N ILE A 9 -24.39 31.62 -46.90
CA ILE A 9 -23.63 31.22 -45.71
C ILE A 9 -24.34 30.02 -45.13
N VAL A 10 -23.80 28.82 -45.35
CA VAL A 10 -24.17 27.61 -44.58
C VAL A 10 -23.53 27.75 -43.21
N LEU A 11 -24.29 28.21 -42.23
CA LEU A 11 -23.92 28.07 -40.81
C LEU A 11 -23.92 26.57 -40.50
N ALA A 12 -22.72 25.99 -40.43
CA ALA A 12 -22.53 24.71 -39.76
C ALA A 12 -22.82 24.92 -38.27
N THR A 13 -24.01 24.56 -37.82
CA THR A 13 -24.33 24.43 -36.40
C THR A 13 -23.48 23.30 -35.86
N ALA A 14 -22.33 23.63 -35.25
CA ALA A 14 -21.63 22.73 -34.37
C ALA A 14 -22.59 22.41 -33.22
N ALA A 15 -23.17 21.21 -33.24
CA ALA A 15 -23.95 20.69 -32.14
C ALA A 15 -23.07 20.73 -30.90
N HIS A 16 -23.30 21.68 -30.03
CA HIS A 16 -22.74 21.69 -28.68
C HIS A 16 -23.41 20.51 -27.98
N ALA A 17 -22.67 19.39 -27.84
CA ALA A 17 -23.12 18.29 -27.01
C ALA A 17 -23.28 18.84 -25.58
N ASP A 18 -24.48 18.67 -25.02
CA ASP A 18 -24.78 19.05 -23.66
C ASP A 18 -23.73 18.38 -22.72
N PRO A 19 -23.00 19.15 -21.88
CA PRO A 19 -22.01 18.63 -20.99
C PRO A 19 -22.56 17.48 -20.09
N ASP A 20 -23.81 17.57 -19.70
CA ASP A 20 -24.50 16.55 -18.91
C ASP A 20 -24.76 15.26 -19.71
N ALA A 21 -25.10 15.38 -20.99
CA ALA A 21 -25.26 14.24 -21.88
C ALA A 21 -23.91 13.52 -22.10
N LYS A 22 -22.82 14.27 -22.29
CA LYS A 22 -21.48 13.71 -22.42
C LYS A 22 -21.07 12.96 -21.17
N ALA A 23 -21.20 13.56 -19.98
CA ALA A 23 -20.85 12.94 -18.72
C ALA A 23 -21.69 11.66 -18.46
N THR A 24 -22.97 11.68 -18.87
CA THR A 24 -23.88 10.54 -18.75
C THR A 24 -23.46 9.41 -19.70
N ALA A 25 -23.18 9.70 -20.97
CA ALA A 25 -22.69 8.71 -21.92
C ALA A 25 -21.36 8.08 -21.47
N GLU A 26 -20.43 8.87 -20.95
CA GLU A 26 -19.16 8.37 -20.40
C GLU A 26 -19.35 7.44 -19.20
N ARG A 27 -20.34 7.70 -18.33
CA ARG A 27 -20.65 6.82 -17.19
C ARG A 27 -21.15 5.46 -17.67
N TYR A 28 -22.11 5.44 -18.58
CA TYR A 28 -22.61 4.19 -19.18
C TYR A 28 -21.52 3.45 -19.95
N PHE A 29 -20.71 4.16 -20.72
CA PHE A 29 -19.59 3.54 -21.45
C PHE A 29 -18.58 2.86 -20.50
N ARG A 30 -18.22 3.53 -19.39
CA ARG A 30 -17.33 2.96 -18.38
C ARG A 30 -17.94 1.74 -17.69
N ALA A 31 -19.23 1.76 -17.39
CA ALA A 31 -19.93 0.63 -16.80
C ALA A 31 -19.94 -0.56 -17.77
N GLY A 32 -20.28 -0.32 -19.05
CA GLY A 32 -20.25 -1.33 -20.09
C GLY A 32 -18.87 -1.94 -20.31
N ALA A 33 -17.81 -1.12 -20.26
CA ALA A 33 -16.44 -1.62 -20.37
C ALA A 33 -16.06 -2.53 -19.20
N LYS A 34 -16.46 -2.18 -17.97
CA LYS A 34 -16.24 -3.04 -16.78
C LYS A 34 -17.05 -4.35 -16.86
N ALA A 35 -18.32 -4.27 -17.26
CA ALA A 35 -19.15 -5.44 -17.46
C ALA A 35 -18.56 -6.37 -18.55
N TYR A 36 -18.05 -5.80 -19.64
CA TYR A 36 -17.39 -6.55 -20.70
C TYR A 36 -16.12 -7.26 -20.22
N ALA A 37 -15.28 -6.58 -19.44
CA ALA A 37 -14.09 -7.15 -18.83
C ALA A 37 -14.44 -8.28 -17.83
N ALA A 38 -15.54 -8.13 -17.09
CA ALA A 38 -16.08 -9.16 -16.20
C ALA A 38 -16.80 -10.30 -16.95
N GLN A 39 -16.79 -10.30 -18.29
CA GLN A 39 -17.50 -11.26 -19.15
C GLN A 39 -19.03 -11.26 -18.99
N ASN A 40 -19.60 -10.25 -18.35
CA ASN A 40 -21.03 -10.02 -18.30
C ASN A 40 -21.48 -9.28 -19.57
N PHE A 41 -21.58 -10.03 -20.68
CA PHE A 41 -21.85 -9.44 -22.00
C PHE A 41 -23.27 -8.88 -22.13
N SER A 42 -24.22 -9.38 -21.34
CA SER A 42 -25.59 -8.86 -21.31
C SER A 42 -25.62 -7.43 -20.71
N ALA A 43 -24.97 -7.25 -19.55
CA ALA A 43 -24.85 -5.94 -18.93
C ALA A 43 -24.04 -4.98 -19.82
N ALA A 44 -22.92 -5.46 -20.38
CA ALA A 44 -22.09 -4.65 -21.29
C ALA A 44 -22.87 -4.14 -22.51
N ALA A 45 -23.64 -5.00 -23.16
CA ALA A 45 -24.48 -4.64 -24.30
C ALA A 45 -25.52 -3.57 -23.93
N SER A 46 -26.20 -3.75 -22.78
CA SER A 46 -27.18 -2.80 -22.28
C SER A 46 -26.57 -1.42 -21.97
N ASP A 47 -25.44 -1.40 -21.27
CA ASP A 47 -24.77 -0.14 -20.89
C ASP A 47 -24.20 0.60 -22.10
N PHE A 48 -23.58 -0.11 -23.05
CA PHE A 48 -23.13 0.51 -24.28
C PHE A 48 -24.27 1.02 -25.15
N ASP A 49 -25.43 0.36 -25.17
CA ASP A 49 -26.62 0.87 -25.86
C ASP A 49 -27.15 2.16 -25.21
N GLU A 50 -27.15 2.24 -23.87
CA GLU A 50 -27.54 3.49 -23.19
C GLU A 50 -26.52 4.63 -23.45
N ALA A 51 -25.23 4.29 -23.45
CA ALA A 51 -24.20 5.25 -23.84
C ALA A 51 -24.42 5.76 -25.28
N TYR A 52 -24.73 4.83 -26.21
CA TYR A 52 -24.96 5.17 -27.62
C TYR A 52 -26.24 5.99 -27.83
N LYS A 53 -27.32 5.69 -27.10
CA LYS A 53 -28.56 6.49 -27.14
C LYS A 53 -28.31 7.91 -26.63
N THR A 54 -27.51 8.06 -25.60
CA THR A 54 -27.19 9.36 -25.00
C THR A 54 -26.24 10.17 -25.91
N MET A 55 -25.26 9.49 -26.52
CA MET A 55 -24.29 10.09 -27.43
C MET A 55 -23.95 9.11 -28.57
N PRO A 56 -24.51 9.25 -29.75
CA PRO A 56 -24.35 8.31 -30.87
C PRO A 56 -22.99 8.48 -31.57
N LEU A 57 -21.92 8.12 -30.82
CA LEU A 57 -20.55 8.11 -31.37
C LEU A 57 -20.22 6.75 -31.99
N PRO A 58 -19.48 6.71 -33.10
CA PRO A 58 -19.12 5.46 -33.77
C PRO A 58 -18.31 4.51 -32.88
N GLU A 59 -17.44 5.02 -32.01
CA GLU A 59 -16.64 4.22 -31.07
C GLU A 59 -17.52 3.50 -30.06
N ILE A 60 -18.62 4.14 -29.62
CA ILE A 60 -19.59 3.52 -28.72
C ILE A 60 -20.36 2.44 -29.47
N ALA A 61 -20.80 2.72 -30.73
CA ALA A 61 -21.45 1.74 -31.58
C ALA A 61 -20.59 0.48 -31.78
N PHE A 62 -19.28 0.66 -32.05
CA PHE A 62 -18.35 -0.46 -32.17
C PHE A 62 -18.28 -1.31 -30.89
N SER A 63 -18.18 -0.67 -29.72
CA SER A 63 -18.09 -1.36 -28.43
C SER A 63 -19.38 -2.12 -28.11
N ALA A 64 -20.56 -1.52 -28.39
CA ALA A 64 -21.84 -2.18 -28.26
C ALA A 64 -21.96 -3.38 -29.22
N ALA A 65 -21.56 -3.22 -30.48
CA ALA A 65 -21.55 -4.31 -31.45
C ALA A 65 -20.72 -5.50 -31.00
N GLN A 66 -19.54 -5.25 -30.43
CA GLN A 66 -18.69 -6.28 -29.86
C GLN A 66 -19.35 -7.00 -28.68
N ALA A 67 -20.01 -6.25 -27.79
CA ALA A 67 -20.71 -6.83 -26.65
C ALA A 67 -21.85 -7.75 -27.11
N TYR A 68 -22.68 -7.31 -28.07
CA TYR A 68 -23.73 -8.13 -28.67
C TYR A 68 -23.20 -9.37 -29.38
N ARG A 69 -22.09 -9.27 -30.11
CA ARG A 69 -21.43 -10.41 -30.73
C ARG A 69 -20.97 -11.45 -29.70
N ARG A 70 -20.40 -11.01 -28.59
CA ARG A 70 -20.01 -11.92 -27.48
C ARG A 70 -21.22 -12.50 -26.80
N LEU A 71 -22.25 -11.70 -26.55
CA LEU A 71 -23.50 -12.14 -25.94
C LEU A 71 -24.19 -13.23 -26.79
N PHE A 72 -24.24 -13.04 -28.12
CA PHE A 72 -24.77 -14.04 -29.04
C PHE A 72 -24.04 -15.39 -28.95
N ARG A 73 -22.73 -15.38 -28.75
CA ARG A 73 -21.95 -16.64 -28.58
C ARG A 73 -22.28 -17.38 -27.30
N VAL A 74 -22.70 -16.67 -26.23
CA VAL A 74 -23.08 -17.25 -24.95
C VAL A 74 -24.57 -17.64 -24.95
N GLU A 75 -25.39 -16.77 -25.50
CA GLU A 75 -26.83 -16.91 -25.60
C GLU A 75 -27.27 -16.60 -27.04
N PRO A 76 -27.49 -17.64 -27.89
CA PRO A 76 -27.75 -17.41 -29.33
C PRO A 76 -29.18 -16.97 -29.57
N ARG A 77 -29.43 -15.66 -29.39
CA ARG A 77 -30.72 -15.04 -29.73
C ARG A 77 -30.64 -14.23 -31.01
N PRO A 78 -31.66 -14.32 -31.88
CA PRO A 78 -31.67 -13.59 -33.17
C PRO A 78 -31.53 -12.08 -33.04
N GLU A 79 -32.09 -11.48 -32.02
CA GLU A 79 -32.02 -10.04 -31.74
C GLU A 79 -30.56 -9.55 -31.53
N TYR A 80 -29.71 -10.35 -30.93
CA TYR A 80 -28.31 -9.98 -30.66
C TYR A 80 -27.49 -9.91 -31.93
N VAL A 81 -27.73 -10.84 -32.87
CA VAL A 81 -27.07 -10.81 -34.20
C VAL A 81 -27.50 -9.58 -34.98
N ARG A 82 -28.82 -9.30 -35.03
CA ARG A 82 -29.33 -8.11 -35.74
C ARG A 82 -28.71 -6.83 -35.20
N ARG A 83 -28.74 -6.68 -33.86
CA ARG A 83 -28.20 -5.48 -33.23
C ARG A 83 -26.68 -5.33 -33.43
N SER A 84 -25.95 -6.41 -33.36
CA SER A 84 -24.51 -6.41 -33.66
C SER A 84 -24.20 -5.97 -35.10
N VAL A 85 -24.91 -6.52 -36.10
CA VAL A 85 -24.77 -6.13 -37.52
C VAL A 85 -25.10 -4.67 -37.72
N GLU A 86 -26.21 -4.20 -37.17
CA GLU A 86 -26.63 -2.80 -37.24
C GLU A 86 -25.55 -1.85 -36.73
N LEU A 87 -25.03 -2.11 -35.55
CA LEU A 87 -24.05 -1.25 -34.90
C LEU A 87 -22.67 -1.27 -35.60
N TYR A 88 -22.23 -2.43 -36.13
CA TYR A 88 -21.02 -2.49 -36.95
C TYR A 88 -21.17 -1.71 -38.24
N ARG A 89 -22.35 -1.77 -38.89
CA ARG A 89 -22.63 -0.98 -40.08
C ARG A 89 -22.57 0.52 -39.76
N VAL A 90 -23.22 0.97 -38.68
CA VAL A 90 -23.13 2.36 -38.20
C VAL A 90 -21.69 2.80 -38.03
N TYR A 91 -20.85 1.99 -37.38
CA TYR A 91 -19.43 2.29 -37.20
C TYR A 91 -18.71 2.44 -38.57
N LEU A 92 -18.87 1.48 -39.46
CA LEU A 92 -18.21 1.46 -40.77
C LEU A 92 -18.76 2.54 -41.73
N ASP A 93 -19.98 3.02 -41.53
CA ASP A 93 -20.53 4.13 -42.31
C ASP A 93 -19.84 5.45 -41.99
N VAL A 94 -19.42 5.67 -40.75
CA VAL A 94 -18.76 6.90 -40.30
C VAL A 94 -17.24 6.77 -40.41
N VAL A 95 -16.64 5.66 -39.93
CA VAL A 95 -15.19 5.45 -39.90
C VAL A 95 -14.76 4.68 -41.15
N LYS A 96 -14.17 5.37 -42.10
CA LYS A 96 -13.79 4.76 -43.39
C LYS A 96 -12.35 4.24 -43.44
N THR A 97 -11.45 4.82 -42.63
CA THR A 97 -10.02 4.47 -42.62
C THR A 97 -9.43 4.53 -41.21
N GLY A 98 -8.45 3.71 -40.92
CA GLY A 98 -7.78 3.68 -39.62
C GLY A 98 -8.61 3.04 -38.52
N GLY A 99 -8.24 3.30 -37.26
CA GLY A 99 -8.95 2.79 -36.09
C GLY A 99 -9.11 1.27 -36.10
N ARG A 100 -10.34 0.81 -35.88
CA ARG A 100 -10.69 -0.62 -35.82
C ARG A 100 -11.54 -1.07 -37.02
N VAL A 101 -11.37 -0.43 -38.18
CA VAL A 101 -12.16 -0.73 -39.38
C VAL A 101 -11.99 -2.17 -39.83
N GLY A 102 -10.75 -2.73 -39.81
CA GLY A 102 -10.50 -4.14 -40.15
C GLY A 102 -11.25 -5.07 -39.20
N ASP A 103 -11.11 -4.88 -37.88
CA ASP A 103 -11.79 -5.68 -36.85
C ASP A 103 -13.33 -5.60 -36.99
N ALA A 104 -13.84 -4.41 -37.33
CA ALA A 104 -15.27 -4.19 -37.50
C ALA A 104 -15.80 -4.92 -38.77
N ALA A 105 -15.05 -4.84 -39.88
CA ALA A 105 -15.43 -5.49 -41.15
C ALA A 105 -15.44 -7.01 -41.02
N ASP A 106 -14.41 -7.59 -40.38
CA ASP A 106 -14.31 -9.03 -40.15
C ASP A 106 -15.44 -9.53 -39.24
N SER A 107 -15.71 -8.78 -38.14
CA SER A 107 -16.79 -9.09 -37.20
C SER A 107 -18.17 -8.93 -37.84
N LEU A 108 -18.36 -7.91 -38.68
CA LEU A 108 -19.59 -7.74 -39.46
C LEU A 108 -19.83 -8.92 -40.37
N GLY A 109 -18.79 -9.34 -41.16
CA GLY A 109 -18.90 -10.50 -42.05
C GLY A 109 -19.21 -11.81 -41.30
N GLU A 110 -18.71 -11.99 -40.08
CA GLU A 110 -19.07 -13.11 -39.19
C GLU A 110 -20.56 -13.04 -38.83
N MET A 111 -21.02 -11.90 -38.35
CA MET A 111 -22.41 -11.77 -37.90
C MET A 111 -23.41 -11.78 -39.04
N GLU A 112 -23.07 -11.30 -40.25
CA GLU A 112 -23.92 -11.41 -41.43
C GLU A 112 -24.10 -12.86 -41.87
N ARG A 113 -23.04 -13.69 -41.82
CA ARG A 113 -23.18 -15.15 -42.08
C ARG A 113 -24.11 -15.83 -41.08
N GLU A 114 -24.05 -15.45 -39.80
CA GLU A 114 -24.96 -15.98 -38.78
C GLU A 114 -26.41 -15.51 -39.04
N LEU A 115 -26.59 -14.27 -39.48
CA LEU A 115 -27.89 -13.70 -39.86
C LEU A 115 -28.52 -14.50 -41.00
N ASP A 116 -27.73 -14.78 -42.05
CA ASP A 116 -28.15 -15.58 -43.20
C ASP A 116 -28.48 -17.02 -42.80
N ARG A 117 -27.66 -17.61 -41.92
CA ARG A 117 -27.91 -18.96 -41.36
C ARG A 117 -29.23 -19.04 -40.62
N LEU A 118 -29.58 -17.98 -39.89
CA LEU A 118 -30.84 -17.88 -39.15
C LEU A 118 -32.02 -17.44 -40.03
N LYS A 119 -31.80 -17.14 -41.33
CA LYS A 119 -32.81 -16.62 -42.28
C LYS A 119 -33.50 -15.35 -41.80
N LEU A 120 -32.74 -14.46 -41.14
CA LEU A 120 -33.23 -13.21 -40.59
C LEU A 120 -32.94 -12.06 -41.53
N LYS A 121 -33.88 -11.10 -41.64
CA LYS A 121 -33.67 -9.85 -42.33
C LYS A 121 -33.34 -8.75 -41.33
N VAL A 122 -32.33 -7.91 -41.64
CA VAL A 122 -32.08 -6.65 -40.91
C VAL A 122 -32.85 -5.56 -41.59
N GLU A 123 -33.77 -4.94 -40.87
CA GLU A 123 -34.38 -3.67 -41.36
C GLU A 123 -33.39 -2.53 -41.09
N PRO A 124 -33.40 -1.45 -41.90
CA PRO A 124 -32.52 -0.33 -41.67
C PRO A 124 -32.79 0.30 -40.29
N ALA A 125 -31.69 0.65 -39.61
CA ALA A 125 -31.72 1.16 -38.23
C ALA A 125 -32.60 2.41 -38.13
N THR A 126 -33.75 2.24 -37.54
CA THR A 126 -34.41 3.34 -36.84
C THR A 126 -33.87 3.36 -35.42
N ALA A 127 -33.41 4.50 -34.97
CA ALA A 127 -32.81 4.69 -33.62
C ALA A 127 -33.85 4.59 -32.48
N SER A 128 -34.72 3.59 -32.56
CA SER A 128 -35.84 3.36 -31.65
C SER A 128 -35.69 1.97 -31.06
N GLY A 129 -34.79 1.81 -30.08
CA GLY A 129 -34.83 0.63 -29.24
C GLY A 129 -36.13 0.56 -28.44
N GLU A 130 -36.80 -0.58 -28.45
CA GLU A 130 -38.03 -0.92 -27.67
C GLU A 130 -37.88 -0.78 -26.13
N HIS A 131 -37.01 0.09 -25.67
CA HIS A 131 -36.81 0.37 -24.25
C HIS A 131 -37.37 1.73 -23.80
N ALA A 132 -38.13 2.40 -24.65
CA ALA A 132 -38.83 3.63 -24.30
C ALA A 132 -39.96 3.31 -23.30
N GLY A 133 -39.74 3.61 -22.05
CA GLY A 133 -40.73 3.50 -20.98
C GLY A 133 -40.36 2.64 -19.76
N HIS A 134 -39.24 1.89 -19.80
CA HIS A 134 -38.80 1.14 -18.65
C HIS A 134 -38.04 2.00 -17.65
N THR A 135 -38.41 1.89 -16.36
CA THR A 135 -37.64 2.50 -15.26
C THR A 135 -36.58 1.53 -14.84
N ARG A 136 -35.30 1.90 -14.99
CA ARG A 136 -34.19 0.99 -14.71
C ARG A 136 -33.14 1.63 -13.80
N LEU A 137 -32.58 0.83 -12.91
CA LEU A 137 -31.43 1.18 -12.08
C LEU A 137 -30.26 0.24 -12.37
N GLY A 138 -29.08 0.81 -12.48
CA GLY A 138 -27.82 0.08 -12.58
C GLY A 138 -26.84 0.54 -11.51
N VAL A 139 -25.83 -0.28 -11.24
CA VAL A 139 -24.77 -0.01 -10.24
C VAL A 139 -23.44 0.02 -10.92
N ASN A 140 -22.74 1.14 -10.82
CA ASN A 140 -21.35 1.27 -11.23
C ASN A 140 -20.46 1.33 -10.00
N VAL A 141 -19.62 0.31 -9.79
CA VAL A 141 -18.74 0.21 -8.63
C VAL A 141 -17.36 0.74 -8.98
N THR A 142 -16.85 1.67 -8.16
CA THR A 142 -15.48 2.21 -8.24
C THR A 142 -14.73 1.91 -6.95
N ILE A 143 -13.39 1.80 -7.01
CA ILE A 143 -12.55 1.56 -5.85
C ILE A 143 -11.79 2.85 -5.54
N SER A 144 -11.84 3.27 -4.27
CA SER A 144 -11.13 4.46 -3.79
C SER A 144 -9.61 4.27 -3.92
N GLY A 145 -8.93 5.24 -4.53
CA GLY A 145 -7.46 5.24 -4.67
C GLY A 145 -6.92 4.62 -5.98
N GLU A 146 -7.75 4.00 -6.80
CA GLU A 146 -7.34 3.62 -8.17
C GLU A 146 -7.54 4.79 -9.12
N THR A 147 -6.43 5.45 -9.45
CA THR A 147 -6.42 6.53 -10.44
C THR A 147 -6.86 5.97 -11.80
N THR A 148 -7.72 6.70 -12.48
CA THR A 148 -8.37 6.42 -13.79
C THR A 148 -7.38 6.08 -14.95
N THR A 149 -6.10 5.94 -14.69
CA THR A 149 -5.08 5.53 -15.67
C THR A 149 -5.18 4.05 -16.06
N ALA A 150 -5.95 3.26 -15.33
CA ALA A 150 -6.16 1.82 -15.56
C ALA A 150 -7.10 1.47 -16.72
N LEU A 151 -7.59 2.44 -17.50
CA LEU A 151 -8.35 2.15 -18.74
C LEU A 151 -7.53 1.42 -19.82
N ARG A 152 -6.23 1.25 -19.62
CA ARG A 152 -5.33 0.61 -20.57
C ARG A 152 -4.91 -0.81 -20.20
N GLU A 153 -5.13 -1.24 -18.95
CA GLU A 153 -4.74 -2.57 -18.43
C GLU A 153 -5.90 -3.40 -17.86
N ILE A 154 -7.15 -3.08 -18.23
CA ILE A 154 -8.37 -3.74 -17.71
C ILE A 154 -8.48 -5.23 -18.13
N GLY A 155 -7.49 -5.77 -18.82
CA GLY A 155 -7.46 -7.21 -19.18
C GLY A 155 -7.23 -8.16 -17.99
N ASP A 156 -6.41 -7.80 -17.00
CA ASP A 156 -5.95 -8.74 -15.97
C ASP A 156 -6.21 -8.32 -14.50
N ALA A 157 -6.44 -7.04 -14.21
CA ALA A 157 -6.52 -6.55 -12.83
C ALA A 157 -7.93 -6.62 -12.21
N THR A 158 -9.00 -6.77 -13.00
CA THR A 158 -10.39 -6.72 -12.51
C THR A 158 -10.83 -8.01 -11.81
N GLY A 159 -10.21 -9.14 -12.07
CA GLY A 159 -10.62 -10.44 -11.52
C GLY A 159 -10.40 -10.58 -10.01
N GLU A 160 -9.33 -10.00 -9.46
CA GLU A 160 -9.05 -10.06 -8.01
C GLU A 160 -9.65 -8.87 -7.23
N ALA A 161 -9.73 -7.69 -7.84
CA ALA A 161 -10.22 -6.49 -7.17
C ALA A 161 -11.73 -6.56 -6.85
N THR A 162 -12.50 -7.34 -7.62
CA THR A 162 -13.95 -7.48 -7.47
C THR A 162 -14.39 -8.86 -6.98
N LYS A 163 -13.45 -9.66 -6.46
CA LYS A 163 -13.78 -10.98 -5.89
C LYS A 163 -14.78 -10.82 -4.75
N GLY A 164 -15.87 -11.57 -4.82
CA GLY A 164 -16.93 -11.49 -3.82
C GLY A 164 -17.81 -10.24 -3.91
N LEU A 165 -17.78 -9.48 -5.03
CA LEU A 165 -18.67 -8.35 -5.23
C LEU A 165 -20.13 -8.81 -5.29
N ILE A 166 -20.92 -8.34 -4.36
CA ILE A 166 -22.36 -8.60 -4.26
C ILE A 166 -23.08 -7.25 -4.21
N ALA A 167 -24.01 -7.05 -5.13
CA ALA A 167 -24.92 -5.91 -5.10
C ALA A 167 -26.34 -6.42 -4.81
N THR A 168 -27.03 -5.73 -3.91
CA THR A 168 -28.46 -6.01 -3.62
C THR A 168 -29.27 -4.73 -3.71
N LEU A 169 -30.44 -4.82 -4.30
CA LEU A 169 -31.42 -3.75 -4.36
C LEU A 169 -32.65 -4.19 -3.57
N ASP A 170 -33.02 -3.45 -2.52
CA ASP A 170 -34.08 -3.82 -1.56
C ASP A 170 -33.91 -5.24 -0.99
N GLY A 171 -32.64 -5.65 -0.74
CA GLY A 171 -32.30 -6.99 -0.28
C GLY A 171 -32.30 -8.09 -1.34
N LYS A 172 -32.68 -7.79 -2.58
CA LYS A 172 -32.68 -8.72 -3.71
C LYS A 172 -31.37 -8.60 -4.48
N ARG A 173 -30.69 -9.73 -4.69
CA ARG A 173 -29.41 -9.74 -5.43
C ARG A 173 -29.62 -9.28 -6.86
N ILE A 174 -28.78 -8.35 -7.31
CA ILE A 174 -28.71 -7.86 -8.68
C ILE A 174 -27.32 -8.09 -9.24
N GLU A 175 -27.22 -8.18 -10.57
CA GLU A 175 -25.91 -8.25 -11.24
C GLU A 175 -25.25 -6.87 -11.21
N PRO A 176 -24.02 -6.75 -10.71
CA PRO A 176 -23.24 -5.53 -10.81
C PRO A 176 -23.08 -5.11 -12.28
N TYR A 177 -23.09 -3.81 -12.53
CA TYR A 177 -23.00 -3.21 -13.87
C TYR A 177 -24.17 -3.51 -14.82
N ALA A 178 -25.23 -4.18 -14.38
CA ALA A 178 -26.43 -4.43 -15.17
C ALA A 178 -27.52 -3.42 -14.83
N LEU A 179 -28.30 -3.02 -15.85
CA LEU A 179 -29.53 -2.26 -15.68
C LEU A 179 -30.68 -3.24 -15.35
N VAL A 180 -31.33 -3.02 -14.22
CA VAL A 180 -32.44 -3.86 -13.74
C VAL A 180 -33.73 -3.04 -13.77
N ASP A 181 -34.80 -3.63 -14.28
CA ASP A 181 -36.14 -3.01 -14.26
C ASP A 181 -36.64 -2.92 -12.82
N VAL A 182 -37.08 -1.71 -12.44
CA VAL A 182 -37.54 -1.41 -11.09
C VAL A 182 -38.81 -0.56 -11.12
N GLU A 183 -39.51 -0.49 -10.00
CA GLU A 183 -40.61 0.43 -9.81
C GLU A 183 -40.10 1.88 -9.64
N ALA A 184 -40.88 2.86 -10.01
CA ALA A 184 -40.53 4.28 -9.82
C ALA A 184 -40.75 4.72 -8.37
N LYS A 185 -39.82 4.36 -7.50
CA LYS A 185 -39.81 4.70 -6.05
C LYS A 185 -38.38 4.80 -5.52
N ASP A 186 -38.25 5.10 -4.25
CA ASP A 186 -36.96 5.04 -3.57
C ASP A 186 -36.58 3.58 -3.28
N HIS A 187 -35.36 3.23 -3.60
CA HIS A 187 -34.76 1.91 -3.40
C HIS A 187 -33.53 1.98 -2.53
N VAL A 188 -33.20 0.91 -1.82
CA VAL A 188 -31.98 0.78 -1.03
C VAL A 188 -31.03 -0.15 -1.76
N LEU A 189 -29.90 0.43 -2.16
CA LEU A 189 -28.80 -0.28 -2.80
C LEU A 189 -27.73 -0.59 -1.76
N THR A 190 -27.39 -1.87 -1.59
CA THR A 190 -26.26 -2.29 -0.74
C THR A 190 -25.22 -2.99 -1.61
N VAL A 191 -23.95 -2.56 -1.49
CA VAL A 191 -22.82 -3.15 -2.20
C VAL A 191 -21.78 -3.62 -1.21
N THR A 192 -21.39 -4.88 -1.33
CA THR A 192 -20.36 -5.51 -0.50
C THR A 192 -19.33 -6.20 -1.37
N ALA A 193 -18.07 -6.21 -0.93
CA ALA A 193 -17.00 -6.96 -1.56
C ALA A 193 -15.97 -7.39 -0.52
N ASP A 194 -15.25 -8.48 -0.77
CA ASP A 194 -14.25 -9.01 0.15
C ASP A 194 -13.12 -8.01 0.38
N GLY A 195 -12.85 -7.70 1.64
CA GLY A 195 -11.80 -6.74 2.02
C GLY A 195 -12.19 -5.27 1.86
N PHE A 196 -13.47 -4.96 1.61
CA PHE A 196 -13.99 -3.60 1.52
C PHE A 196 -15.00 -3.29 2.62
N ILE A 197 -15.23 -2.00 2.83
CA ILE A 197 -16.30 -1.52 3.69
C ILE A 197 -17.61 -1.58 2.89
N ALA A 198 -18.64 -2.19 3.46
CA ALA A 198 -19.98 -2.24 2.84
C ALA A 198 -20.53 -0.82 2.66
N VAL A 199 -21.13 -0.56 1.51
CA VAL A 199 -21.75 0.74 1.19
C VAL A 199 -23.24 0.54 1.00
N GLU A 200 -24.03 1.32 1.72
CA GLU A 200 -25.48 1.40 1.55
C GLU A 200 -25.83 2.80 1.00
N LYS A 201 -26.63 2.86 -0.05
CA LYS A 201 -27.01 4.10 -0.74
C LYS A 201 -28.49 4.06 -1.12
N GLN A 202 -29.20 5.15 -0.85
CA GLN A 202 -30.55 5.34 -1.35
C GLN A 202 -30.49 5.76 -2.83
N ALA A 203 -31.34 5.16 -3.66
CA ALA A 203 -31.45 5.37 -5.07
C ALA A 203 -32.89 5.68 -5.45
N LYS A 204 -33.13 6.84 -5.99
CA LYS A 204 -34.48 7.25 -6.44
C LYS A 204 -34.66 6.89 -7.90
N ALA A 205 -35.53 5.93 -8.18
CA ALA A 205 -35.90 5.57 -9.56
C ALA A 205 -36.97 6.53 -10.12
N VAL A 206 -36.71 7.11 -11.28
CA VAL A 206 -37.63 8.00 -11.97
C VAL A 206 -38.31 7.25 -13.10
N ALA A 207 -39.63 7.37 -13.20
CA ALA A 207 -40.44 6.67 -14.19
C ALA A 207 -39.94 6.91 -15.62
N GLY A 208 -39.73 5.83 -16.37
CA GLY A 208 -39.28 5.87 -17.77
C GLY A 208 -37.81 6.23 -17.97
N GLN A 209 -37.01 6.34 -16.90
CA GLN A 209 -35.60 6.67 -16.98
C GLN A 209 -34.71 5.50 -16.56
N SER A 210 -33.57 5.37 -17.23
CA SER A 210 -32.48 4.52 -16.81
C SER A 210 -31.46 5.37 -16.04
N GLN A 211 -31.09 4.95 -14.83
CA GLN A 211 -30.13 5.65 -13.99
C GLN A 211 -29.01 4.70 -13.55
N LEU A 212 -27.77 5.18 -13.58
CA LEU A 212 -26.61 4.48 -13.10
C LEU A 212 -26.14 5.10 -11.77
N ILE A 213 -26.12 4.27 -10.72
CA ILE A 213 -25.73 4.69 -9.39
C ILE A 213 -24.24 4.38 -9.21
N GLU A 214 -23.43 5.41 -8.98
CA GLU A 214 -22.02 5.24 -8.67
C GLU A 214 -21.84 4.92 -7.19
N VAL A 215 -21.13 3.84 -6.89
CA VAL A 215 -20.77 3.39 -5.54
C VAL A 215 -19.26 3.27 -5.46
N GLU A 216 -18.65 4.03 -4.56
CA GLU A 216 -17.23 3.97 -4.28
C GLU A 216 -16.96 3.05 -3.09
N LEU A 217 -16.29 1.93 -3.33
CA LEU A 217 -15.84 1.02 -2.29
C LEU A 217 -14.51 1.47 -1.70
N LYS A 218 -14.48 1.59 -0.37
CA LYS A 218 -13.25 1.90 0.38
C LYS A 218 -12.62 0.60 0.88
N PRO A 219 -11.31 0.38 0.63
CA PRO A 219 -10.64 -0.79 1.16
C PRO A 219 -10.62 -0.75 2.68
N ARG A 220 -10.86 -1.91 3.31
CA ARG A 220 -10.75 -2.04 4.76
C ARG A 220 -9.28 -2.03 5.13
N PRO A 221 -8.86 -1.19 6.08
CA PRO A 221 -7.48 -1.19 6.55
C PRO A 221 -7.13 -2.51 7.23
N ALA A 222 -5.85 -2.87 7.20
CA ALA A 222 -5.32 -3.99 7.95
C ALA A 222 -5.00 -3.54 9.38
N ALA A 223 -5.33 -4.38 10.37
CA ALA A 223 -4.98 -4.15 11.76
C ALA A 223 -3.63 -4.81 12.07
N VAL A 224 -2.64 -4.01 12.50
CA VAL A 224 -1.29 -4.50 12.83
C VAL A 224 -1.03 -4.33 14.31
N ALA A 225 -0.68 -5.43 14.99
CA ALA A 225 -0.25 -5.44 16.37
C ALA A 225 1.24 -5.82 16.44
N ILE A 226 2.05 -4.93 17.01
CA ILE A 226 3.51 -5.07 17.09
C ILE A 226 3.90 -5.38 18.54
N ALA A 227 4.45 -6.57 18.76
CA ALA A 227 4.99 -6.98 20.03
C ALA A 227 6.50 -6.75 20.04
N THR A 228 6.98 -5.88 20.92
CA THR A 228 8.39 -5.52 21.07
C THR A 228 8.68 -5.14 22.53
N GLU A 229 9.93 -4.81 22.85
CA GLU A 229 10.33 -4.38 24.19
C GLU A 229 9.67 -3.05 24.59
N PRO A 230 9.29 -2.87 25.88
CA PRO A 230 8.74 -1.61 26.38
C PRO A 230 9.70 -0.44 26.12
N GLY A 231 9.17 0.68 25.63
CA GLY A 231 9.96 1.88 25.33
C GLY A 231 10.68 1.85 23.98
N ALA A 232 10.50 0.80 23.17
CA ALA A 232 10.99 0.80 21.80
C ALA A 232 10.26 1.84 20.93
N GLN A 233 11.01 2.51 20.07
CA GLN A 233 10.47 3.42 19.06
C GLN A 233 10.07 2.60 17.84
N ILE A 234 8.81 2.69 17.46
CA ILE A 234 8.24 1.98 16.33
C ILE A 234 7.94 3.00 15.25
N ALA A 235 8.39 2.76 14.03
CA ALA A 235 8.06 3.59 12.88
C ALA A 235 7.62 2.72 11.69
N VAL A 236 6.60 3.19 10.98
CA VAL A 236 6.13 2.63 9.72
C VAL A 236 6.28 3.69 8.64
N ASP A 237 6.94 3.33 7.54
CA ASP A 237 7.25 4.23 6.43
C ASP A 237 7.92 5.54 6.90
N GLY A 238 8.78 5.43 7.93
CA GLY A 238 9.51 6.56 8.53
C GLY A 238 8.69 7.42 9.49
N ARG A 239 7.43 7.09 9.79
CA ARG A 239 6.58 7.81 10.75
C ARG A 239 6.44 7.03 12.04
N ALA A 240 6.63 7.69 13.19
CA ALA A 240 6.44 7.08 14.49
C ALA A 240 4.96 6.70 14.69
N VAL A 241 4.75 5.47 15.19
CA VAL A 241 3.42 4.89 15.37
C VAL A 241 3.29 4.18 16.71
N ALA A 242 2.04 3.94 17.12
CA ALA A 242 1.73 3.13 18.29
C ALA A 242 1.94 1.62 18.01
N PRO A 243 2.08 0.79 19.06
CA PRO A 243 2.23 -0.67 18.90
C PRO A 243 1.01 -1.36 18.27
N SER A 244 -0.16 -0.74 18.28
CA SER A 244 -1.36 -1.20 17.60
C SER A 244 -1.87 -0.09 16.72
N LEU A 245 -2.03 -0.37 15.42
CA LEU A 245 -2.44 0.62 14.43
C LEU A 245 -3.13 -0.05 13.25
N GLU A 246 -3.86 0.77 12.50
CA GLU A 246 -4.44 0.37 11.22
C GLU A 246 -3.63 0.97 10.06
N LEU A 247 -3.34 0.15 9.05
CA LEU A 247 -2.60 0.53 7.86
C LEU A 247 -3.41 0.20 6.60
N PRO A 248 -3.28 0.98 5.52
CA PRO A 248 -3.81 0.61 4.22
C PRO A 248 -3.27 -0.76 3.78
N ALA A 249 -3.97 -1.46 2.92
CA ALA A 249 -3.40 -2.64 2.28
C ALA A 249 -2.25 -2.23 1.35
N GLY A 250 -1.20 -3.05 1.30
CA GLY A 250 -0.03 -2.77 0.50
C GLY A 250 1.29 -3.11 1.20
N LYS A 251 2.38 -2.57 0.67
CA LYS A 251 3.72 -2.75 1.21
C LYS A 251 4.06 -1.60 2.16
N HIS A 252 4.50 -1.95 3.35
CA HIS A 252 4.91 -1.02 4.40
C HIS A 252 6.26 -1.42 4.97
N LEU A 253 7.10 -0.45 5.29
CA LEU A 253 8.38 -0.70 5.95
C LEU A 253 8.24 -0.44 7.45
N LEU A 254 8.27 -1.53 8.24
CA LEU A 254 8.29 -1.45 9.70
C LEU A 254 9.73 -1.37 10.17
N THR A 255 10.06 -0.38 10.99
CA THR A 255 11.35 -0.23 11.66
C THR A 255 11.14 -0.06 13.16
N ILE A 256 11.96 -0.76 13.96
CA ILE A 256 11.88 -0.73 15.41
C ILE A 256 13.28 -0.49 15.95
N ALA A 257 13.40 0.49 16.84
CA ALA A 257 14.65 0.81 17.48
C ALA A 257 14.47 0.99 18.99
N HIS A 258 15.44 0.54 19.75
CA HIS A 258 15.49 0.71 21.19
C HIS A 258 16.91 0.98 21.62
N ARG A 259 17.09 1.77 22.68
CA ARG A 259 18.40 2.10 23.22
C ARG A 259 19.17 0.84 23.66
N GLY A 260 20.41 0.65 23.21
CA GLY A 260 21.19 -0.52 23.51
C GLY A 260 20.82 -1.77 22.74
N ARG A 261 19.99 -1.63 21.69
CA ARG A 261 19.54 -2.70 20.82
C ARG A 261 19.92 -2.44 19.38
N ILE A 262 20.09 -3.50 18.62
CA ILE A 262 20.29 -3.42 17.17
C ILE A 262 18.95 -3.08 16.54
N PRO A 263 18.84 -2.02 15.70
CA PRO A 263 17.62 -1.69 14.99
C PRO A 263 17.12 -2.87 14.17
N TRP A 264 15.80 -3.10 14.20
CA TRP A 264 15.15 -4.17 13.48
C TRP A 264 14.22 -3.58 12.41
N GLY A 265 14.26 -4.12 11.20
CA GLY A 265 13.43 -3.66 10.10
C GLY A 265 12.90 -4.82 9.27
N ARG A 266 11.63 -4.69 8.82
CA ARG A 266 10.97 -5.69 7.99
C ARG A 266 9.97 -5.02 7.05
N GLU A 267 9.92 -5.47 5.78
CA GLU A 267 8.84 -5.15 4.86
C GLU A 267 7.61 -6.00 5.22
N LEU A 268 6.47 -5.33 5.42
CA LEU A 268 5.17 -5.96 5.63
C LEU A 268 4.37 -5.83 4.34
N VAL A 269 3.76 -6.92 3.90
CA VAL A 269 2.80 -6.92 2.79
C VAL A 269 1.45 -7.24 3.41
N LEU A 270 0.56 -6.25 3.45
CA LEU A 270 -0.72 -6.34 4.14
C LEU A 270 -1.85 -6.54 3.13
N ALA A 271 -2.69 -7.55 3.36
CA ALA A 271 -3.93 -7.72 2.64
C ALA A 271 -5.04 -6.82 3.23
N ARG A 272 -6.09 -6.58 2.45
CA ARG A 272 -7.24 -5.76 2.89
C ARG A 272 -7.96 -6.43 4.05
N GLY A 273 -8.15 -5.70 5.17
CA GLY A 273 -8.84 -6.19 6.36
C GLY A 273 -8.10 -7.30 7.12
N GLU A 274 -6.82 -7.54 6.81
CA GLU A 274 -5.98 -8.51 7.50
C GLU A 274 -5.70 -8.08 8.94
N THR A 275 -5.61 -9.05 9.85
CA THR A 275 -5.09 -8.82 11.20
C THR A 275 -3.75 -9.53 11.31
N LEU A 276 -2.66 -8.74 11.43
CA LEU A 276 -1.29 -9.23 11.49
C LEU A 276 -0.68 -8.91 12.85
N ARG A 277 -0.10 -9.95 13.50
CA ARG A 277 0.76 -9.76 14.66
C ARG A 277 2.21 -9.93 14.25
N VAL A 278 3.03 -8.94 14.60
CA VAL A 278 4.47 -8.93 14.32
C VAL A 278 5.22 -8.97 15.64
N ASP A 279 5.96 -10.06 15.87
CA ASP A 279 6.87 -10.18 17.01
C ASP A 279 8.27 -9.73 16.56
N ALA A 280 8.81 -8.71 17.21
CA ALA A 280 10.11 -8.13 16.89
C ALA A 280 11.07 -8.24 18.08
N PRO A 281 11.80 -9.36 18.21
CA PRO A 281 12.81 -9.51 19.23
C PRO A 281 14.04 -8.65 18.88
N LEU A 282 14.42 -7.74 19.77
CA LEU A 282 15.57 -6.86 19.58
C LEU A 282 16.84 -7.47 20.20
N ALA A 283 17.88 -7.67 19.40
CA ALA A 283 19.18 -8.15 19.87
C ALA A 283 19.96 -7.02 20.55
N MET A 284 20.70 -7.32 21.62
CA MET A 284 21.59 -6.36 22.28
C MET A 284 22.75 -5.97 21.36
N THR A 285 23.15 -4.69 21.40
CA THR A 285 24.36 -4.21 20.72
C THR A 285 25.61 -4.85 21.36
N GLY A 286 26.70 -4.94 20.58
CA GLY A 286 27.99 -5.39 21.12
C GLY A 286 28.50 -4.51 22.25
N ARG A 287 28.24 -3.19 22.15
CA ARG A 287 28.58 -2.21 23.20
C ARG A 287 27.84 -2.50 24.50
N ARG A 288 26.54 -2.77 24.43
CA ARG A 288 25.73 -3.11 25.62
C ARG A 288 26.12 -4.42 26.25
N LYS A 289 26.57 -5.41 25.48
CA LYS A 289 27.08 -6.68 25.97
C LYS A 289 28.43 -6.52 26.69
N ALA A 290 29.26 -5.54 26.35
CA ALA A 290 30.53 -5.28 26.98
C ALA A 290 30.42 -4.59 28.35
N VAL A 291 29.33 -3.85 28.60
CA VAL A 291 29.14 -3.06 29.84
C VAL A 291 29.27 -3.92 31.12
N PRO A 292 28.57 -5.05 31.26
CA PRO A 292 28.67 -5.87 32.50
C PRO A 292 30.09 -6.39 32.74
N TRP A 293 30.84 -6.73 31.70
CA TRP A 293 32.22 -7.13 31.79
C TRP A 293 33.12 -6.00 32.26
N LEU A 294 32.97 -4.81 31.74
CA LEU A 294 33.73 -3.63 32.15
C LEU A 294 33.43 -3.25 33.62
N VAL A 295 32.15 -3.25 34.00
CA VAL A 295 31.74 -2.98 35.39
C VAL A 295 32.27 -4.06 36.35
N GLY A 296 32.18 -5.32 35.95
CA GLY A 296 32.74 -6.44 36.72
C GLY A 296 34.26 -6.31 36.91
N THR A 297 34.98 -6.01 35.83
CA THR A 297 36.44 -5.79 35.87
C THR A 297 36.79 -4.57 36.73
N ALA A 298 36.07 -3.47 36.62
CA ALA A 298 36.25 -2.29 37.47
C ALA A 298 36.06 -2.64 38.96
N GLY A 299 35.08 -3.44 39.29
CA GLY A 299 34.82 -3.91 40.66
C GLY A 299 35.98 -4.76 41.24
N VAL A 300 36.49 -5.72 40.45
CA VAL A 300 37.63 -6.54 40.84
C VAL A 300 38.89 -5.69 41.04
N LEU A 301 39.18 -4.79 40.13
CA LEU A 301 40.34 -3.89 40.23
C LEU A 301 40.21 -2.93 41.44
N ALA A 302 39.01 -2.42 41.70
CA ALA A 302 38.76 -1.57 42.88
C ALA A 302 38.96 -2.36 44.19
N ALA A 303 38.50 -3.61 44.28
CA ALA A 303 38.74 -4.47 45.44
C ALA A 303 40.24 -4.75 45.64
N GLY A 304 40.98 -5.00 44.54
CA GLY A 304 42.44 -5.11 44.54
C GLY A 304 43.12 -3.86 45.06
N ALA A 305 42.70 -2.67 44.60
CA ALA A 305 43.24 -1.38 45.06
C ALA A 305 43.00 -1.15 46.55
N ILE A 306 41.80 -1.49 47.05
CA ILE A 306 41.49 -1.44 48.49
C ILE A 306 42.41 -2.36 49.28
N THR A 307 42.58 -3.60 48.80
CA THR A 307 43.46 -4.57 49.48
C THR A 307 44.92 -4.11 49.52
N THR A 308 45.47 -3.61 48.41
CA THR A 308 46.83 -3.10 48.36
C THR A 308 46.99 -1.82 49.22
N THR A 309 45.96 -0.98 49.32
CA THR A 309 45.93 0.18 50.22
C THR A 309 46.07 -0.26 51.68
N ILE A 310 45.29 -1.26 52.11
CA ILE A 310 45.31 -1.79 53.46
C ILE A 310 46.70 -2.33 53.78
N VAL A 311 47.28 -3.12 52.86
CA VAL A 311 48.65 -3.64 53.05
C VAL A 311 49.69 -2.53 53.11
N ALA A 312 49.57 -1.53 52.25
CA ALA A 312 50.46 -0.32 52.29
C ALA A 312 50.39 0.40 53.62
N LEU A 313 49.17 0.60 54.17
CA LEU A 313 49.01 1.24 55.50
C LEU A 313 49.63 0.40 56.65
N VAL A 314 49.44 -0.92 56.61
CA VAL A 314 50.07 -1.82 57.63
C VAL A 314 51.60 -1.75 57.52
N ARG A 315 52.16 -1.74 56.30
CA ARG A 315 53.60 -1.61 56.08
C ARG A 315 54.12 -0.24 56.52
N ASP A 316 53.35 0.83 56.31
CA ASP A 316 53.70 2.18 56.75
C ASP A 316 53.75 2.27 58.31
N SER A 317 52.78 1.68 58.98
CA SER A 317 52.80 1.54 60.49
C SER A 317 54.04 0.79 60.95
N ASN A 318 54.35 -0.38 60.35
CA ASN A 318 55.52 -1.15 60.71
C ASN A 318 56.83 -0.39 60.40
N ALA A 319 56.89 0.33 59.27
CA ALA A 319 58.07 1.17 58.95
C ALA A 319 58.24 2.30 59.96
N SER A 320 57.19 2.91 60.44
CA SER A 320 57.20 3.99 61.42
C SER A 320 57.71 3.46 62.82
N GLU A 321 57.32 2.26 63.20
CA GLU A 321 57.80 1.63 64.42
C GLU A 321 59.32 1.29 64.34
N LEU A 322 59.77 0.73 63.23
CA LEU A 322 61.16 0.47 62.95
C LEU A 322 61.97 1.76 62.93
N ARG A 323 61.47 2.80 62.36
CA ARG A 323 62.10 4.14 62.33
C ARG A 323 62.22 4.72 63.73
N ALA A 324 61.19 4.61 64.59
CA ALA A 324 61.20 5.08 65.95
C ALA A 324 62.25 4.28 66.76
N SER A 325 62.44 2.96 66.50
CA SER A 325 63.48 2.14 67.11
C SER A 325 64.90 2.57 66.68
N LEU A 326 65.11 2.88 65.42
CA LEU A 326 66.40 3.43 64.92
C LEU A 326 66.72 4.79 65.55
N ASP A 327 65.74 5.67 65.66
CA ASP A 327 65.88 7.03 66.24
C ASP A 327 66.11 6.93 67.75
N ALA A 328 65.67 5.88 68.44
CA ALA A 328 65.98 5.60 69.81
C ALA A 328 67.38 4.99 70.07
N GLY A 329 68.21 4.87 69.02
CA GLY A 329 69.61 4.41 69.12
C GLY A 329 69.84 2.94 68.88
N ASN A 330 68.85 2.17 68.45
CA ASN A 330 68.99 0.77 68.05
C ASN A 330 69.58 0.64 66.67
N GLN A 331 70.90 0.78 66.52
CA GLN A 331 71.64 0.76 65.26
C GLN A 331 72.09 -0.65 64.81
N LEU A 332 71.33 -1.67 65.14
CA LEU A 332 71.59 -2.99 64.61
C LEU A 332 71.40 -3.05 63.10
N PRO A 333 72.37 -3.52 62.30
CA PRO A 333 72.24 -3.58 60.83
C PRO A 333 70.93 -4.23 60.35
N LYS A 334 70.45 -5.26 61.08
CA LYS A 334 69.22 -5.95 60.80
C LYS A 334 67.96 -5.02 60.87
N VAL A 335 67.93 -4.09 61.83
CA VAL A 335 66.80 -3.17 61.99
C VAL A 335 66.76 -2.15 60.86
N ALA A 336 67.94 -1.73 60.41
CA ALA A 336 68.02 -0.83 59.24
C ALA A 336 67.61 -1.55 57.93
N ASP A 337 68.09 -2.79 57.72
CA ASP A 337 67.68 -3.62 56.59
C ASP A 337 66.15 -3.88 56.56
N ASP A 338 65.61 -4.28 57.76
CA ASP A 338 64.17 -4.51 57.90
C ASP A 338 63.32 -3.23 57.62
N TYR A 339 63.84 -2.05 58.02
CA TYR A 339 63.21 -0.76 57.69
C TYR A 339 63.17 -0.51 56.16
N ASP A 340 64.38 -0.64 55.53
CA ASP A 340 64.50 -0.39 54.09
C ASP A 340 63.61 -1.38 53.26
N HIS A 341 63.61 -2.67 53.66
CA HIS A 341 62.72 -3.66 53.04
C HIS A 341 61.22 -3.34 53.26
N THR A 342 60.83 -2.87 54.44
CA THR A 342 59.47 -2.53 54.78
C THR A 342 59.01 -1.28 53.98
N VAL A 343 59.85 -0.27 53.87
CA VAL A 343 59.61 0.95 53.08
C VAL A 343 59.48 0.59 51.60
N ALA A 344 60.43 -0.18 51.03
CA ALA A 344 60.38 -0.64 49.65
C ALA A 344 59.10 -1.42 49.37
N SER A 345 58.71 -2.35 50.28
CA SER A 345 57.44 -3.10 50.16
C SER A 345 56.22 -2.15 50.17
N ARG A 346 56.17 -1.19 51.12
CA ARG A 346 55.09 -0.18 51.15
C ARG A 346 54.96 0.54 49.82
N ASP A 347 56.05 1.03 49.25
CA ASP A 347 56.08 1.80 48.00
C ASP A 347 55.60 0.96 46.81
N HIS A 348 55.92 -0.33 46.78
CA HIS A 348 55.36 -1.27 45.80
C HIS A 348 53.84 -1.39 45.92
N PHE A 349 53.31 -1.50 47.14
CA PHE A 349 51.86 -1.61 47.36
C PHE A 349 51.16 -0.27 47.08
N VAL A 350 51.77 0.88 47.39
CA VAL A 350 51.24 2.20 47.04
C VAL A 350 51.15 2.35 45.51
N THR A 351 52.24 1.99 44.79
CA THR A 351 52.24 2.02 43.33
C THR A 351 51.16 1.09 42.73
N ALA A 352 51.06 -0.14 43.29
CA ALA A 352 50.01 -1.07 42.88
C ALA A 352 48.58 -0.50 43.10
N THR A 353 48.37 0.21 44.23
CA THR A 353 47.07 0.87 44.51
C THR A 353 46.74 1.92 43.46
N TYR A 354 47.66 2.78 43.08
CA TYR A 354 47.43 3.78 42.02
C TYR A 354 47.16 3.14 40.68
N LEU A 355 47.88 2.10 40.29
CA LEU A 355 47.67 1.38 39.02
C LEU A 355 46.31 0.69 39.00
N LEU A 356 45.96 -0.08 40.03
CA LEU A 356 44.69 -0.77 40.12
C LEU A 356 43.51 0.20 40.23
N GLY A 357 43.64 1.26 41.05
CA GLY A 357 42.62 2.29 41.20
C GLY A 357 42.40 3.08 39.90
N GLY A 358 43.48 3.48 39.25
CA GLY A 358 43.38 4.15 37.94
C GLY A 358 42.75 3.26 36.87
N ALA A 359 43.13 1.98 36.79
CA ALA A 359 42.54 1.03 35.88
C ALA A 359 41.04 0.76 36.18
N ALA A 360 40.66 0.67 37.47
CA ALA A 360 39.26 0.53 37.88
C ALA A 360 38.40 1.73 37.42
N LEU A 361 38.92 2.95 37.65
CA LEU A 361 38.24 4.18 37.20
C LEU A 361 38.12 4.23 35.69
N ALA A 362 39.17 3.89 34.97
CA ALA A 362 39.14 3.86 33.50
C ALA A 362 38.11 2.85 32.95
N ALA A 363 38.12 1.62 33.51
CA ALA A 363 37.16 0.60 33.11
C ALA A 363 35.72 0.98 33.45
N GLY A 364 35.47 1.53 34.64
CA GLY A 364 34.17 2.00 35.07
C GLY A 364 33.65 3.17 34.24
N ALA A 365 34.50 4.17 33.97
CA ALA A 365 34.16 5.31 33.11
C ALA A 365 33.86 4.84 31.66
N THR A 366 34.67 3.94 31.12
CA THR A 366 34.43 3.38 29.77
C THR A 366 33.08 2.63 29.71
N GLY A 367 32.80 1.78 30.72
CA GLY A 367 31.52 1.07 30.81
C GLY A 367 30.35 2.01 30.89
N LEU A 368 30.46 3.09 31.68
CA LEU A 368 29.42 4.12 31.78
C LEU A 368 29.22 4.88 30.48
N LEU A 369 30.28 5.29 29.79
CA LEU A 369 30.22 5.96 28.50
C LEU A 369 29.55 5.07 27.44
N LEU A 370 29.93 3.79 27.35
CA LEU A 370 29.31 2.84 26.44
C LEU A 370 27.80 2.66 26.76
N TYR A 371 27.42 2.73 28.02
CA TYR A 371 26.00 2.66 28.43
C TYR A 371 25.22 3.92 28.05
N LEU A 372 25.81 5.12 28.27
CA LEU A 372 25.13 6.39 28.06
C LEU A 372 25.05 6.78 26.58
N PHE A 373 26.05 6.43 25.78
CA PHE A 373 26.14 6.82 24.36
C PHE A 373 25.75 5.70 23.39
N ASP A 374 25.12 4.62 23.88
CA ASP A 374 24.57 3.55 23.02
C ASP A 374 23.16 3.93 22.55
N GLU A 375 23.06 4.97 21.73
CA GLU A 375 21.80 5.43 21.16
C GLU A 375 21.49 4.72 19.85
N PRO A 376 20.22 4.30 19.64
CA PRO A 376 19.79 3.71 18.39
C PRO A 376 19.78 4.81 17.31
N GLY A 377 20.67 4.72 16.36
CA GLY A 377 20.73 5.68 15.26
C GLY A 377 19.63 5.44 14.24
N ILE A 378 18.36 5.74 14.55
CA ILE A 378 17.28 5.74 13.55
C ILE A 378 17.57 6.78 12.44
N GLU A 379 18.22 7.88 12.78
CA GLU A 379 18.59 8.93 11.82
C GLU A 379 19.62 8.50 10.75
N ARG A 380 20.21 7.31 10.87
CA ARG A 380 21.21 6.79 9.94
C ARG A 380 20.69 5.70 8.99
N LEU A 381 19.43 5.34 9.09
CA LEU A 381 18.76 4.46 8.12
C LEU A 381 18.28 5.30 6.93
N HIS A 382 19.11 5.43 5.91
CA HIS A 382 18.70 6.01 4.63
C HIS A 382 17.98 4.94 3.82
N VAL A 383 16.69 5.14 3.59
CA VAL A 383 15.92 4.36 2.62
C VAL A 383 16.13 4.98 1.26
N THR A 384 16.87 4.33 0.40
CA THR A 384 17.03 4.77 -0.99
C THR A 384 16.07 3.98 -1.87
N PRO A 385 15.07 4.63 -2.48
CA PRO A 385 14.20 3.95 -3.44
C PRO A 385 15.04 3.56 -4.67
N MET A 386 15.00 2.29 -5.07
CA MET A 386 15.56 1.82 -6.32
C MET A 386 14.43 1.46 -7.28
N ALA A 387 14.43 2.10 -8.44
CA ALA A 387 13.60 1.69 -9.56
C ALA A 387 14.48 0.98 -10.60
N SER A 388 14.13 -0.23 -10.98
CA SER A 388 14.73 -0.96 -12.09
C SER A 388 13.65 -1.31 -13.13
N PRO A 389 14.01 -1.58 -14.39
CA PRO A 389 13.03 -1.97 -15.41
C PRO A 389 12.24 -3.24 -15.08
N SER A 390 12.69 -4.02 -14.08
CA SER A 390 12.08 -5.28 -13.63
C SER A 390 11.34 -5.16 -12.29
N GLY A 391 11.30 -3.97 -11.65
CA GLY A 391 10.58 -3.75 -10.39
C GLY A 391 11.08 -2.56 -9.60
N ALA A 392 10.24 -2.05 -8.69
CA ALA A 392 10.60 -1.04 -7.71
C ALA A 392 10.87 -1.70 -6.36
N GLY A 393 11.98 -1.33 -5.72
CA GLY A 393 12.40 -1.81 -4.40
C GLY A 393 12.99 -0.67 -3.57
N ALA A 394 13.22 -0.92 -2.30
CA ALA A 394 13.94 -0.01 -1.41
C ALA A 394 15.18 -0.70 -0.82
N VAL A 395 16.32 -0.04 -0.85
CA VAL A 395 17.54 -0.51 -0.19
C VAL A 395 17.72 0.22 1.13
N LEU A 396 17.80 -0.54 2.21
CA LEU A 396 18.18 -0.07 3.54
C LEU A 396 19.70 0.02 3.61
N GLY A 397 20.23 1.23 3.55
CA GLY A 397 21.64 1.53 3.79
C GLY A 397 21.81 2.18 5.17
N GLY A 398 22.69 1.64 5.98
CA GLY A 398 23.12 2.24 7.24
C GLY A 398 24.56 1.83 7.53
N ARG A 399 25.34 2.68 8.24
CA ARG A 399 26.60 2.25 8.84
C ARG A 399 26.29 1.56 10.15
N PHE A 400 26.52 0.24 10.17
CA PHE A 400 26.38 -0.61 11.33
C PHE A 400 27.63 -0.54 12.20
#